data_f2a7f32ef9f88d05f708d1e54760d4bd
#
_entry.id   f2a7f32ef9f88d05f708d1e54760d4bd
#
_cell.length_a   1.000
_cell.length_b   1.000
_cell.length_c   1.000
_cell.angle_alpha   90.00
_cell.angle_beta   90.00
_cell.angle_gamma   90.00
#
_symmetry.space_group_name_H-M   'P 1'
#
loop_
_entity.id
_entity.type
_entity.pdbx_description
1 polymer ?
#
loop_
_entity_poly.entity_id
_entity_poly.type
_entity_poly.pdbx_seq_one_letter_code
_entity_poly.pdbx_strand_id
1 'polypeptide(L)'
;MYPVNILPESLIPGVSVKKGNRESMSEYILSCCSTADLTEEHFRQKDIHYICFHYELDGKEYPDDLGRSMPFDRFYQAMADGAMTRTSQINAEEFMDYFEPFLKDGKDVLHICLSSGITGVFNSAQVAKNELEEKYPDRKILIVDSLGASSGCGLLMDRLSELKAGGMDLEDLYQWATDHRLNVH
;
A
#
# COMPACT_ATOMS: atom_id res chain seq x y z
N MET A 1 -8.31 -7.01 24.58
CA MET A 1 -8.96 -6.05 23.66
C MET A 1 -8.83 -4.69 24.33
N TYR A 2 -7.82 -3.90 23.95
CA TYR A 2 -7.61 -2.55 24.49
C TYR A 2 -8.29 -1.56 23.56
N PRO A 3 -9.09 -0.62 24.05
CA PRO A 3 -9.69 0.41 23.19
C PRO A 3 -8.58 1.36 22.70
N VAL A 4 -8.42 1.46 21.40
CA VAL A 4 -7.59 2.49 20.78
C VAL A 4 -8.30 3.83 21.04
N ASN A 5 -7.68 4.66 21.83
CA ASN A 5 -8.17 6.01 22.14
C ASN A 5 -7.91 6.89 20.90
N ILE A 6 -8.89 6.99 20.02
CA ILE A 6 -8.84 7.90 18.87
C ILE A 6 -8.99 9.31 19.42
N LEU A 7 -7.96 10.14 19.25
CA LEU A 7 -8.02 11.56 19.59
C LEU A 7 -9.13 12.24 18.77
N PRO A 8 -9.97 13.10 19.38
CA PRO A 8 -11.06 13.76 18.65
C PRO A 8 -10.50 14.72 17.59
N GLU A 9 -11.22 14.84 16.48
CA GLU A 9 -10.90 15.68 15.30
C GLU A 9 -10.50 17.13 15.59
N SER A 10 -10.81 17.63 16.78
CA SER A 10 -10.54 19.02 17.21
C SER A 10 -9.08 19.31 17.55
N LEU A 11 -8.18 18.31 17.52
CA LEU A 11 -6.76 18.46 17.90
C LEU A 11 -5.77 18.46 16.72
N ILE A 12 -6.25 18.51 15.47
CA ILE A 12 -5.39 18.61 14.29
C ILE A 12 -5.40 20.05 13.79
N PRO A 13 -4.35 20.86 14.06
CA PRO A 13 -4.27 22.21 13.50
C PRO A 13 -4.02 22.13 12.01
N GLY A 14 -4.93 22.70 11.19
CA GLY A 14 -4.64 23.08 9.82
C GLY A 14 -5.35 22.31 8.70
N VAL A 15 -6.30 21.42 8.95
CA VAL A 15 -7.08 20.83 7.86
C VAL A 15 -8.34 21.69 7.60
N SER A 16 -8.17 22.75 6.85
CA SER A 16 -9.31 23.42 6.19
C SER A 16 -9.55 22.70 4.87
N VAL A 17 -10.55 21.84 4.82
CA VAL A 17 -11.02 21.25 3.57
C VAL A 17 -11.63 22.39 2.74
N LYS A 18 -10.84 22.97 1.84
CA LYS A 18 -11.39 23.82 0.78
C LYS A 18 -12.28 22.94 -0.10
N LYS A 19 -13.60 23.18 -0.07
CA LYS A 19 -14.50 22.71 -1.12
C LYS A 19 -14.08 23.36 -2.43
N GLY A 20 -13.09 22.76 -3.10
CA GLY A 20 -12.75 23.10 -4.47
C GLY A 20 -13.88 22.71 -5.40
N ASN A 21 -14.06 23.44 -6.49
CA ASN A 21 -15.01 23.14 -7.56
C ASN A 21 -14.87 21.67 -7.95
N ARG A 22 -15.99 20.92 -7.96
CA ARG A 22 -16.07 19.56 -8.49
C ARG A 22 -16.01 19.60 -10.04
N GLU A 23 -14.86 19.94 -10.59
CA GLU A 23 -14.47 19.48 -11.91
C GLU A 23 -13.94 18.05 -11.69
N SER A 24 -14.56 17.07 -12.34
CA SER A 24 -14.40 15.62 -12.24
C SER A 24 -13.06 15.18 -11.60
N MET A 25 -13.08 14.98 -10.28
CA MET A 25 -11.96 14.33 -9.61
C MET A 25 -11.81 12.94 -10.24
N SER A 26 -10.62 12.61 -10.79
CA SER A 26 -10.36 11.27 -11.28
C SER A 26 -10.51 10.29 -10.12
N GLU A 27 -11.21 9.20 -10.37
CA GLU A 27 -11.27 8.11 -9.42
C GLU A 27 -9.86 7.52 -9.27
N TYR A 28 -9.39 7.30 -8.05
CA TYR A 28 -8.07 6.73 -7.82
C TYR A 28 -8.09 5.55 -6.86
N ILE A 29 -7.10 4.69 -7.02
CA ILE A 29 -6.87 3.51 -6.20
C ILE A 29 -5.88 3.85 -5.10
N LEU A 30 -6.22 3.49 -3.84
CA LEU A 30 -5.26 3.46 -2.73
C LEU A 30 -4.71 2.04 -2.59
N SER A 31 -3.39 1.91 -2.59
CA SER A 31 -2.71 0.62 -2.68
C SER A 31 -1.45 0.58 -1.83
N CYS A 32 -1.05 -0.63 -1.40
CA CYS A 32 0.24 -0.87 -0.74
C CYS A 32 0.77 -2.28 -1.03
N CYS A 33 1.88 -2.64 -0.38
CA CYS A 33 2.39 -4.00 -0.36
C CYS A 33 1.70 -4.84 0.72
N SER A 34 1.63 -6.17 0.55
CA SER A 34 1.09 -7.11 1.55
C SER A 34 1.76 -6.98 2.93
N THR A 35 3.02 -6.54 2.94
CA THR A 35 3.84 -6.28 4.14
C THR A 35 3.33 -5.15 5.05
N ALA A 36 2.16 -4.57 4.76
CA ALA A 36 1.44 -3.70 5.68
C ALA A 36 0.80 -4.46 6.85
N ASP A 37 0.80 -5.80 6.80
CA ASP A 37 0.32 -6.72 7.84
C ASP A 37 -1.11 -6.44 8.31
N LEU A 38 -1.96 -6.01 7.38
CA LEU A 38 -3.40 -5.89 7.58
C LEU A 38 -4.10 -7.20 7.20
N THR A 39 -5.24 -7.47 7.81
CA THR A 39 -6.05 -8.63 7.43
C THR A 39 -6.76 -8.40 6.09
N GLU A 40 -7.08 -9.47 5.35
CA GLU A 40 -7.84 -9.38 4.11
C GLU A 40 -9.19 -8.66 4.30
N GLU A 41 -9.85 -8.91 5.43
CA GLU A 41 -11.09 -8.23 5.77
C GLU A 41 -10.89 -6.72 5.94
N HIS A 42 -9.78 -6.30 6.59
CA HIS A 42 -9.45 -4.90 6.78
C HIS A 42 -9.17 -4.21 5.44
N PHE A 43 -8.35 -4.82 4.57
CA PHE A 43 -8.10 -4.33 3.22
C PHE A 43 -9.41 -4.09 2.45
N ARG A 44 -10.30 -5.07 2.49
CA ARG A 44 -11.60 -4.98 1.80
C ARG A 44 -12.52 -3.91 2.39
N GLN A 45 -12.62 -3.80 3.71
CA GLN A 45 -13.48 -2.82 4.38
C GLN A 45 -13.03 -1.38 4.16
N LYS A 46 -11.73 -1.17 4.02
CA LYS A 46 -11.09 0.14 3.86
C LYS A 46 -10.85 0.52 2.40
N ASP A 47 -11.28 -0.30 1.45
CA ASP A 47 -11.06 -0.09 0.00
C ASP A 47 -9.57 0.13 -0.31
N ILE A 48 -8.71 -0.71 0.28
CA ILE A 48 -7.26 -0.71 0.06
C ILE A 48 -6.90 -1.91 -0.80
N HIS A 49 -6.25 -1.67 -1.93
CA HIS A 49 -5.68 -2.72 -2.76
C HIS A 49 -4.27 -3.08 -2.28
N TYR A 50 -3.81 -4.29 -2.56
CA TYR A 50 -2.44 -4.67 -2.23
C TYR A 50 -1.83 -5.57 -3.30
N ILE A 51 -0.50 -5.46 -3.43
CA ILE A 51 0.33 -6.37 -4.22
C ILE A 51 1.14 -7.24 -3.27
N CYS A 52 1.22 -8.54 -3.59
CA CYS A 52 1.90 -9.51 -2.73
C CYS A 52 3.41 -9.47 -2.91
N PHE A 53 4.14 -9.45 -1.80
CA PHE A 53 5.52 -9.92 -1.76
C PHE A 53 5.56 -11.43 -1.98
N HIS A 54 6.77 -12.02 -2.08
CA HIS A 54 6.94 -13.45 -2.23
C HIS A 54 7.84 -13.99 -1.12
N TYR A 55 7.65 -15.27 -0.83
CA TYR A 55 8.57 -16.03 0.00
C TYR A 55 8.75 -17.43 -0.57
N GLU A 56 9.93 -17.99 -0.32
CA GLU A 56 10.27 -19.37 -0.63
C GLU A 56 10.22 -20.20 0.65
N LEU A 57 9.63 -21.37 0.56
CA LEU A 57 9.66 -22.39 1.61
C LEU A 57 10.15 -23.70 0.99
N ASP A 58 11.34 -24.16 1.41
CA ASP A 58 12.02 -25.36 0.89
C ASP A 58 12.12 -25.41 -0.65
N GLY A 59 12.48 -24.28 -1.27
CA GLY A 59 12.68 -24.17 -2.71
C GLY A 59 11.40 -23.98 -3.51
N LYS A 60 10.22 -23.87 -2.87
CA LYS A 60 8.97 -23.53 -3.52
C LYS A 60 8.54 -22.13 -3.18
N GLU A 61 8.27 -21.33 -4.23
CA GLU A 61 7.81 -19.95 -4.09
C GLU A 61 6.31 -19.87 -3.84
N TYR A 62 5.92 -18.94 -2.99
CA TYR A 62 4.56 -18.60 -2.62
C TYR A 62 4.37 -17.08 -2.58
N PRO A 63 3.19 -16.56 -2.98
CA PRO A 63 2.84 -15.17 -2.71
C PRO A 63 2.53 -14.98 -1.23
N ASP A 64 2.86 -13.83 -0.69
CA ASP A 64 2.39 -13.36 0.62
C ASP A 64 0.95 -12.85 0.48
N ASP A 65 0.03 -13.77 0.27
CA ASP A 65 -1.38 -13.54 -0.01
C ASP A 65 -2.26 -13.60 1.26
N LEU A 66 -1.71 -13.21 2.38
CA LEU A 66 -2.37 -13.14 3.69
C LEU A 66 -2.82 -14.51 4.20
N GLY A 67 -2.07 -15.56 3.85
CA GLY A 67 -2.30 -16.92 4.34
C GLY A 67 -3.29 -17.75 3.51
N ARG A 68 -3.72 -17.27 2.33
CA ARG A 68 -4.64 -18.04 1.45
C ARG A 68 -3.97 -19.23 0.80
N SER A 69 -2.81 -19.04 0.17
CA SER A 69 -2.03 -20.12 -0.46
C SER A 69 -1.34 -21.02 0.56
N MET A 70 -0.87 -20.42 1.66
CA MET A 70 -0.20 -21.11 2.76
C MET A 70 -0.74 -20.58 4.09
N PRO A 71 -1.58 -21.34 4.80
CA PRO A 71 -2.04 -20.96 6.13
C PRO A 71 -0.89 -20.69 7.11
N PHE A 72 -1.00 -19.65 7.92
CA PHE A 72 0.07 -19.22 8.81
C PHE A 72 0.55 -20.31 9.77
N ASP A 73 -0.38 -21.09 10.32
CA ASP A 73 -0.07 -22.22 11.19
C ASP A 73 0.81 -23.27 10.49
N ARG A 74 0.54 -23.58 9.22
CA ARG A 74 1.36 -24.50 8.41
C ARG A 74 2.73 -23.92 8.09
N PHE A 75 2.78 -22.63 7.77
CA PHE A 75 4.05 -21.94 7.51
C PHE A 75 4.97 -21.98 8.74
N TYR A 76 4.45 -21.58 9.89
CA TYR A 76 5.23 -21.58 11.13
C TYR A 76 5.57 -22.99 11.61
N GLN A 77 4.69 -23.98 11.39
CA GLN A 77 5.01 -25.37 11.72
C GLN A 77 6.14 -25.90 10.84
N ALA A 78 6.12 -25.62 9.53
CA ALA A 78 7.22 -26.02 8.63
C ALA A 78 8.55 -25.41 9.07
N MET A 79 8.58 -24.13 9.45
CA MET A 79 9.79 -23.50 10.00
C MET A 79 10.25 -24.17 11.30
N ALA A 80 9.33 -24.51 12.20
CA ALA A 80 9.64 -25.23 13.43
C ALA A 80 10.22 -26.63 13.18
N ASP A 81 9.79 -27.27 12.07
CA ASP A 81 10.27 -28.56 11.60
C ASP A 81 11.62 -28.47 10.82
N GLY A 82 12.15 -27.24 10.66
CA GLY A 82 13.47 -26.98 10.05
C GLY A 82 13.42 -26.55 8.60
N ALA A 83 12.26 -26.22 8.03
CA ALA A 83 12.17 -25.70 6.67
C ALA A 83 12.92 -24.38 6.53
N MET A 84 13.60 -24.22 5.38
CA MET A 84 14.34 -23.00 5.05
C MET A 84 13.44 -22.03 4.33
N THR A 85 13.46 -20.76 4.80
CA THR A 85 12.66 -19.69 4.21
C THR A 85 13.55 -18.57 3.68
N ARG A 86 13.11 -17.93 2.60
CA ARG A 86 13.67 -16.70 2.03
C ARG A 86 12.53 -15.79 1.58
N THR A 87 12.77 -14.50 1.54
CA THR A 87 11.82 -13.54 0.98
C THR A 87 12.37 -12.94 -0.30
N SER A 88 11.49 -12.64 -1.25
CA SER A 88 11.82 -11.87 -2.44
C SER A 88 10.87 -10.67 -2.58
N GLN A 89 11.42 -9.56 -3.07
CA GLN A 89 10.64 -8.35 -3.29
C GLN A 89 9.92 -8.42 -4.64
N ILE A 90 8.90 -7.58 -4.79
CA ILE A 90 8.19 -7.33 -6.03
C ILE A 90 9.14 -6.64 -7.01
N ASN A 91 9.20 -7.12 -8.24
CA ASN A 91 9.99 -6.52 -9.32
C ASN A 91 9.16 -5.50 -10.13
N ALA A 92 9.81 -4.81 -11.09
CA ALA A 92 9.15 -3.78 -11.88
C ALA A 92 8.08 -4.33 -12.83
N GLU A 93 8.27 -5.52 -13.40
CA GLU A 93 7.30 -6.17 -14.29
C GLU A 93 6.02 -6.52 -13.53
N GLU A 94 6.14 -7.07 -12.32
CA GLU A 94 5.00 -7.37 -11.44
C GLU A 94 4.24 -6.11 -11.04
N PHE A 95 4.92 -4.99 -10.81
CA PHE A 95 4.25 -3.71 -10.57
C PHE A 95 3.54 -3.19 -11.83
N MET A 96 4.13 -3.36 -13.02
CA MET A 96 3.45 -2.99 -14.27
C MET A 96 2.17 -3.80 -14.45
N ASP A 97 2.23 -5.11 -14.27
CA ASP A 97 1.07 -6.00 -14.39
C ASP A 97 -0.02 -5.67 -13.36
N TYR A 98 0.39 -5.21 -12.18
CA TYR A 98 -0.53 -4.84 -11.11
C TYR A 98 -1.18 -3.47 -11.31
N PHE A 99 -0.44 -2.45 -11.76
CA PHE A 99 -0.98 -1.10 -11.93
C PHE A 99 -1.76 -0.93 -13.24
N GLU A 100 -1.33 -1.59 -14.31
CA GLU A 100 -1.87 -1.38 -15.66
C GLU A 100 -3.39 -1.57 -15.76
N PRO A 101 -4.02 -2.59 -15.14
CA PRO A 101 -5.47 -2.74 -15.16
C PRO A 101 -6.23 -1.52 -14.63
N PHE A 102 -5.74 -0.88 -13.57
CA PHE A 102 -6.37 0.32 -13.02
C PHE A 102 -6.28 1.51 -13.99
N LEU A 103 -5.13 1.70 -14.63
CA LEU A 103 -4.95 2.76 -15.62
C LEU A 103 -5.82 2.54 -16.86
N LYS A 104 -5.99 1.30 -17.31
CA LYS A 104 -6.91 0.93 -18.40
C LYS A 104 -8.36 1.24 -18.06
N ASP A 105 -8.73 1.09 -16.78
CA ASP A 105 -10.06 1.44 -16.27
C ASP A 105 -10.23 2.96 -16.05
N GLY A 106 -9.23 3.78 -16.41
CA GLY A 106 -9.26 5.22 -16.26
C GLY A 106 -9.00 5.73 -14.85
N LYS A 107 -8.48 4.89 -13.95
CA LYS A 107 -8.18 5.24 -12.56
C LYS A 107 -6.71 5.59 -12.39
N ASP A 108 -6.46 6.57 -11.54
CA ASP A 108 -5.12 6.90 -11.07
C ASP A 108 -4.75 6.02 -9.87
N VAL A 109 -3.48 6.01 -9.45
CA VAL A 109 -3.00 5.14 -8.36
C VAL A 109 -2.17 5.93 -7.35
N LEU A 110 -2.49 5.79 -6.06
CA LEU A 110 -1.58 6.11 -4.96
C LEU A 110 -1.10 4.81 -4.33
N HIS A 111 0.21 4.55 -4.41
CA HIS A 111 0.82 3.33 -3.86
C HIS A 111 1.82 3.66 -2.76
N ILE A 112 1.68 2.98 -1.62
CA ILE A 112 2.57 3.12 -0.47
C ILE A 112 3.48 1.89 -0.40
N CYS A 113 4.77 2.12 -0.60
CA CYS A 113 5.79 1.06 -0.55
C CYS A 113 6.28 0.81 0.88
N LEU A 114 6.70 -0.43 1.14
CA LEU A 114 7.57 -0.75 2.27
C LEU A 114 8.84 0.11 2.20
N SER A 115 9.40 0.46 3.35
CA SER A 115 10.57 1.33 3.48
C SER A 115 11.72 0.98 2.54
N SER A 116 12.22 1.98 1.83
CA SER A 116 13.42 1.87 0.98
C SER A 116 14.70 1.57 1.79
N GLY A 117 14.67 1.79 3.10
CA GLY A 117 15.75 1.39 4.01
C GLY A 117 15.83 -0.12 4.27
N ILE A 118 14.79 -0.89 3.89
CA ILE A 118 14.69 -2.35 4.11
C ILE A 118 14.85 -3.11 2.80
N THR A 119 14.28 -2.59 1.69
CA THR A 119 14.21 -3.30 0.40
C THR A 119 14.26 -2.32 -0.77
N GLY A 120 14.60 -2.84 -1.96
CA GLY A 120 14.59 -2.07 -3.21
C GLY A 120 13.21 -1.91 -3.85
N VAL A 121 12.13 -2.35 -3.21
CA VAL A 121 10.78 -2.37 -3.79
C VAL A 121 10.29 -1.00 -4.25
N PHE A 122 10.65 0.07 -3.54
CA PHE A 122 10.33 1.44 -3.95
C PHE A 122 10.93 1.77 -5.33
N ASN A 123 12.18 1.38 -5.59
CA ASN A 123 12.82 1.59 -6.89
C ASN A 123 12.13 0.77 -8.00
N SER A 124 11.74 -0.49 -7.71
CA SER A 124 10.98 -1.31 -8.66
C SER A 124 9.65 -0.65 -9.04
N ALA A 125 8.92 -0.12 -8.06
CA ALA A 125 7.66 0.60 -8.30
C ALA A 125 7.89 1.89 -9.11
N GLN A 126 8.98 2.64 -8.88
CA GLN A 126 9.31 3.84 -9.65
C GLN A 126 9.64 3.52 -11.11
N VAL A 127 10.33 2.40 -11.38
CA VAL A 127 10.58 1.94 -12.76
C VAL A 127 9.25 1.64 -13.46
N ALA A 128 8.37 0.86 -12.83
CA ALA A 128 7.05 0.53 -13.36
C ALA A 128 6.20 1.79 -13.63
N LYS A 129 6.23 2.75 -12.70
CA LYS A 129 5.56 4.04 -12.86
C LYS A 129 6.02 4.74 -14.15
N ASN A 130 7.33 4.90 -14.35
CA ASN A 130 7.87 5.64 -15.50
C ASN A 130 7.44 4.99 -16.82
N GLU A 131 7.54 3.67 -16.93
CA GLU A 131 7.12 2.91 -18.13
C GLU A 131 5.60 3.06 -18.40
N LEU A 132 4.80 2.99 -17.34
CA LEU A 132 3.34 3.09 -17.47
C LEU A 132 2.86 4.51 -17.75
N GLU A 133 3.48 5.54 -17.19
CA GLU A 133 3.14 6.94 -17.48
C GLU A 133 3.47 7.33 -18.93
N GLU A 134 4.51 6.74 -19.54
CA GLU A 134 4.76 6.89 -20.98
C GLU A 134 3.64 6.26 -21.82
N LYS A 135 3.12 5.11 -21.40
CA LYS A 135 2.05 4.38 -22.08
C LYS A 135 0.66 4.99 -21.87
N TYR A 136 0.43 5.57 -20.68
CA TYR A 136 -0.85 6.15 -20.24
C TYR A 136 -0.66 7.61 -19.78
N PRO A 137 -0.34 8.56 -20.69
CA PRO A 137 0.06 9.92 -20.32
C PRO A 137 -1.04 10.75 -19.63
N ASP A 138 -2.30 10.31 -19.74
CA ASP A 138 -3.45 10.95 -19.07
C ASP A 138 -3.72 10.35 -17.67
N ARG A 139 -2.89 9.41 -17.23
CA ARG A 139 -3.03 8.75 -15.92
C ARG A 139 -1.85 9.07 -15.02
N LYS A 140 -2.08 9.00 -13.70
CA LYS A 140 -1.07 9.29 -12.68
C LYS A 140 -0.83 8.08 -11.79
N ILE A 141 0.44 7.80 -11.51
CA ILE A 141 0.87 6.87 -10.48
C ILE A 141 1.71 7.66 -9.48
N LEU A 142 1.22 7.85 -8.27
CA LEU A 142 1.97 8.48 -7.18
C LEU A 142 2.45 7.38 -6.22
N ILE A 143 3.75 7.39 -5.92
CA ILE A 143 4.37 6.36 -5.08
C ILE A 143 5.03 7.03 -3.89
N VAL A 144 4.70 6.57 -2.69
CA VAL A 144 5.28 7.03 -1.43
C VAL A 144 6.15 5.94 -0.83
N ASP A 145 7.37 6.29 -0.48
CA ASP A 145 8.19 5.49 0.43
C ASP A 145 7.68 5.71 1.85
N SER A 146 7.10 4.69 2.47
CA SER A 146 6.51 4.81 3.82
C SER A 146 7.55 5.12 4.90
N LEU A 147 8.82 4.78 4.67
CA LEU A 147 9.90 4.75 5.67
C LEU A 147 9.52 3.92 6.92
N GLY A 148 8.48 3.11 6.81
CA GLY A 148 7.93 2.23 7.82
C GLY A 148 7.86 0.79 7.35
N ALA A 149 7.49 -0.10 8.26
CA ALA A 149 7.30 -1.53 8.00
C ALA A 149 6.15 -2.08 8.83
N SER A 150 5.59 -3.23 8.40
CA SER A 150 4.59 -3.99 9.14
C SER A 150 3.42 -3.10 9.60
N SER A 151 3.02 -3.20 10.86
CA SER A 151 1.91 -2.44 11.43
C SER A 151 2.06 -0.92 11.34
N GLY A 152 3.28 -0.38 11.28
CA GLY A 152 3.51 1.04 11.05
C GLY A 152 3.04 1.47 9.65
N CYS A 153 3.35 0.67 8.63
CA CYS A 153 2.81 0.87 7.29
C CYS A 153 1.29 0.66 7.26
N GLY A 154 0.79 -0.37 7.96
CA GLY A 154 -0.65 -0.64 8.08
C GLY A 154 -1.43 0.51 8.70
N LEU A 155 -0.90 1.13 9.77
CA LEU A 155 -1.54 2.28 10.41
C LEU A 155 -1.56 3.50 9.48
N LEU A 156 -0.48 3.73 8.71
CA LEU A 156 -0.47 4.77 7.67
C LEU A 156 -1.57 4.51 6.63
N MET A 157 -1.71 3.28 6.16
CA MET A 157 -2.74 2.88 5.19
C MET A 157 -4.17 3.09 5.73
N ASP A 158 -4.41 2.72 6.99
CA ASP A 158 -5.70 2.93 7.65
C ASP A 158 -6.06 4.42 7.66
N ARG A 159 -5.11 5.28 8.04
CA ARG A 159 -5.33 6.72 8.04
C ARG A 159 -5.55 7.30 6.65
N LEU A 160 -4.79 6.87 5.65
CA LEU A 160 -4.98 7.30 4.25
C LEU A 160 -6.35 6.90 3.70
N SER A 161 -6.85 5.70 4.05
CA SER A 161 -8.17 5.26 3.64
C SER A 161 -9.29 6.12 4.23
N GLU A 162 -9.14 6.56 5.49
CA GLU A 162 -10.10 7.48 6.14
C GLU A 162 -10.11 8.85 5.45
N LEU A 163 -8.94 9.40 5.11
CA LEU A 163 -8.82 10.68 4.41
C LEU A 163 -9.41 10.60 2.99
N LYS A 164 -9.15 9.49 2.26
CA LYS A 164 -9.76 9.20 0.97
C LYS A 164 -11.30 9.14 1.09
N ALA A 165 -11.81 8.39 2.06
CA ALA A 165 -13.24 8.29 2.33
C ALA A 165 -13.87 9.64 2.71
N GLY A 166 -13.10 10.53 3.33
CA GLY A 166 -13.45 11.92 3.61
C GLY A 166 -13.47 12.84 2.38
N GLY A 167 -13.08 12.33 1.20
CA GLY A 167 -13.09 13.05 -0.07
C GLY A 167 -11.82 13.83 -0.37
N MET A 168 -10.68 13.46 0.23
CA MET A 168 -9.38 14.04 -0.12
C MET A 168 -8.99 13.58 -1.53
N ASP A 169 -8.49 14.50 -2.36
CA ASP A 169 -8.04 14.16 -3.70
C ASP A 169 -6.67 13.45 -3.70
N LEU A 170 -6.27 12.95 -4.86
CA LEU A 170 -5.06 12.14 -5.02
C LEU A 170 -3.79 12.90 -4.63
N GLU A 171 -3.65 14.13 -5.10
CA GLU A 171 -2.48 14.95 -4.87
C GLU A 171 -2.36 15.39 -3.41
N ASP A 172 -3.46 15.80 -2.81
CA ASP A 172 -3.52 16.18 -1.40
C ASP A 172 -3.24 14.97 -0.50
N LEU A 173 -3.75 13.77 -0.85
CA LEU A 173 -3.50 12.55 -0.12
C LEU A 173 -2.02 12.11 -0.22
N TYR A 174 -1.42 12.22 -1.41
CA TYR A 174 0.01 11.98 -1.62
C TYR A 174 0.87 12.93 -0.79
N GLN A 175 0.55 14.21 -0.81
CA GLN A 175 1.28 15.22 -0.02
C GLN A 175 1.14 14.94 1.46
N TRP A 176 -0.08 14.65 1.93
CA TRP A 176 -0.32 14.30 3.32
C TRP A 176 0.49 13.07 3.75
N ALA A 177 0.48 12.00 2.94
CA ALA A 177 1.26 10.80 3.21
C ALA A 177 2.76 11.10 3.32
N THR A 178 3.28 11.91 2.40
CA THR A 178 4.71 12.29 2.38
C THR A 178 5.11 13.07 3.62
N ASP A 179 4.27 14.01 4.06
CA ASP A 179 4.57 14.90 5.19
C ASP A 179 4.41 14.20 6.54
N HIS A 180 3.50 13.20 6.63
CA HIS A 180 3.12 12.61 7.92
C HIS A 180 3.60 11.16 8.12
N ARG A 181 4.21 10.52 7.11
CA ARG A 181 4.66 9.12 7.20
C ARG A 181 5.55 8.81 8.41
N LEU A 182 6.30 9.79 8.92
CA LEU A 182 7.15 9.64 10.11
C LEU A 182 6.42 9.94 11.43
N ASN A 183 5.17 10.41 11.37
CA ASN A 183 4.38 10.74 12.56
C ASN A 183 3.41 9.60 12.94
N VAL A 184 3.44 8.50 12.18
CA VAL A 184 2.62 7.31 12.41
C VAL A 184 3.45 6.32 13.20
N HIS A 185 3.14 6.18 14.50
CA HIS A 185 3.86 5.30 15.42
C HIS A 185 2.90 4.41 16.19
#